data_cd34b9382abc22fc98960afe164ddb61
#
_entry.id   cd34b9382abc22fc98960afe164ddb61
#
_cell.length_a   1.000
_cell.length_b   1.000
_cell.length_c   1.000
_cell.angle_alpha   90.00
_cell.angle_beta   90.00
_cell.angle_gamma   90.00
#
_symmetry.space_group_name_H-M   'P 1'
#
loop_
_entity.id
_entity.type
_entity.pdbx_description
1 polymer ?
#
loop_
_entity_poly.entity_id
_entity_poly.type
_entity_poly.pdbx_seq_one_letter_code
_entity_poly.pdbx_strand_id
1 'polypeptide(L)'
;MPYREFRIDHATGPAIVSAPLCKQRPWPGVKPMRAMFLGLLCLVLPAACTFGTDEREGAEKAAPQAEAFQAGTDPLASRDPAPGETAAGGTPDRSPRPVMQAQVVLERLGFAPGVIDRREGLAFANALKGFQEARGLPVTGKLDDASRAGLVKWANIPATRVVTIPSSWGAETFAPIPDSMAAQAEMAHIGYTSMVEKLAERFHTTPEVLAELNFGVMHFTVGQEVRVPNVGADAIDPSVVDNKEWLATLRSLGVGTAQPDVARIIVDESEGWLKAFDGNGRLAAMFTVTTGSRHDPLPIGDWQVKGVAYNPPFAFDPELFWDVPDSAERQRLPPGPNGPVGVVWIDLTKEHYGIHGTPEPQAIGRSESHGCVRLTNWDAARLALMVSGRTKVEFRH
;
A
#
# COMPACT_ATOMS: atom_id res chain seq x y z
N MET A 1 11.08 -29.66 3.50
CA MET A 1 12.18 -29.00 2.76
C MET A 1 12.82 -28.04 3.74
N PRO A 2 14.15 -27.98 3.89
CA PRO A 2 14.78 -27.21 4.96
C PRO A 2 14.68 -25.71 4.70
N TYR A 3 14.27 -24.99 5.72
CA TYR A 3 14.31 -23.54 5.82
C TYR A 3 15.73 -23.04 5.55
N ARG A 4 15.88 -22.06 4.64
CA ARG A 4 17.15 -21.40 4.40
C ARG A 4 17.32 -20.31 5.46
N GLU A 5 18.31 -20.50 6.33
CA GLU A 5 18.84 -19.46 7.20
C GLU A 5 19.31 -18.27 6.37
N PHE A 6 18.66 -17.13 6.55
CA PHE A 6 19.17 -15.84 6.14
C PHE A 6 20.10 -15.36 7.26
N ARG A 7 21.39 -15.68 7.17
CA ARG A 7 22.41 -15.00 7.96
C ARG A 7 22.58 -13.59 7.40
N ILE A 8 22.09 -12.61 8.13
CA ILE A 8 22.56 -11.23 7.99
C ILE A 8 23.89 -11.21 8.72
N ASP A 9 24.98 -11.01 7.97
CA ASP A 9 26.29 -10.81 8.57
C ASP A 9 26.25 -9.52 9.43
N HIS A 10 26.40 -9.67 10.73
CA HIS A 10 26.39 -8.61 11.74
C HIS A 10 27.65 -7.71 11.73
N ALA A 11 28.33 -7.55 10.59
CA ALA A 11 29.55 -6.77 10.49
C ALA A 11 29.35 -5.30 10.09
N THR A 12 28.12 -4.86 9.76
CA THR A 12 27.85 -3.44 9.50
C THR A 12 26.71 -2.99 10.42
N GLY A 13 26.91 -1.89 11.12
CA GLY A 13 25.90 -1.28 11.99
C GLY A 13 24.56 -1.04 11.27
N PRO A 14 23.49 -0.65 11.98
CA PRO A 14 22.15 -0.56 11.43
C PRO A 14 22.16 0.21 10.11
N ALA A 15 21.50 -0.35 9.07
CA ALA A 15 21.40 0.28 7.76
C ALA A 15 20.83 1.69 7.92
N ILE A 16 21.64 2.69 7.58
CA ILE A 16 21.22 4.10 7.60
C ILE A 16 20.52 4.35 6.27
N VAL A 17 19.26 4.72 6.33
CA VAL A 17 18.48 5.08 5.16
C VAL A 17 18.69 6.57 4.89
N SER A 18 19.35 6.89 3.78
CA SER A 18 19.43 8.26 3.27
C SER A 18 18.42 8.38 2.12
N ALA A 19 17.29 9.03 2.36
CA ALA A 19 16.26 9.23 1.38
C ALA A 19 15.67 10.62 1.47
N PRO A 20 15.21 11.21 0.35
CA PRO A 20 14.58 12.52 0.33
C PRO A 20 13.23 12.56 1.07
N LEU A 21 13.03 13.62 1.84
CA LEU A 21 11.77 13.95 2.52
C LEU A 21 10.90 14.85 1.64
N CYS A 22 9.64 14.49 1.48
CA CYS A 22 8.64 15.39 0.91
C CYS A 22 8.20 16.42 1.97
N LYS A 23 8.41 17.71 1.73
CA LYS A 23 7.71 18.75 2.50
C LYS A 23 6.24 18.72 2.13
N GLN A 24 5.42 18.48 3.12
CA GLN A 24 3.99 18.73 3.01
C GLN A 24 3.76 20.22 2.82
N ARG A 25 3.18 20.63 1.68
CA ARG A 25 2.60 21.96 1.58
C ARG A 25 1.31 21.98 2.38
N PRO A 26 1.08 22.98 3.26
CA PRO A 26 -0.26 23.20 3.79
C PRO A 26 -1.18 23.49 2.60
N TRP A 27 -2.31 22.80 2.53
CA TRP A 27 -3.33 22.92 1.49
C TRP A 27 -3.80 24.38 1.39
N PRO A 28 -3.68 25.07 0.24
CA PRO A 28 -4.30 26.38 0.07
C PRO A 28 -5.81 26.18 0.01
N GLY A 29 -6.53 26.91 0.88
CA GLY A 29 -7.98 26.86 0.99
C GLY A 29 -8.65 27.04 -0.37
N VAL A 30 -9.52 26.11 -0.71
CA VAL A 30 -10.34 26.12 -1.93
C VAL A 30 -11.28 27.34 -1.85
N LYS A 31 -11.02 28.36 -2.65
CA LYS A 31 -12.01 29.42 -2.91
C LYS A 31 -13.05 28.89 -3.90
N PRO A 32 -14.35 29.10 -3.68
CA PRO A 32 -15.37 28.64 -4.62
C PRO A 32 -15.28 29.42 -5.93
N MET A 33 -15.04 28.72 -7.03
CA MET A 33 -15.10 29.26 -8.39
C MET A 33 -16.56 29.47 -8.77
N ARG A 34 -16.97 30.72 -8.96
CA ARG A 34 -18.23 31.12 -9.55
C ARG A 34 -18.25 30.66 -11.01
N ALA A 35 -19.22 29.82 -11.34
CA ALA A 35 -19.51 29.43 -12.72
C ALA A 35 -20.01 30.64 -13.52
N MET A 36 -19.25 31.04 -14.55
CA MET A 36 -19.71 31.92 -15.63
C MET A 36 -20.09 31.03 -16.82
N PHE A 37 -21.40 30.95 -17.07
CA PHE A 37 -21.93 30.41 -18.31
C PHE A 37 -21.63 31.39 -19.44
N LEU A 38 -20.87 30.96 -20.44
CA LEU A 38 -20.84 31.63 -21.75
C LEU A 38 -21.24 30.57 -22.80
N GLY A 39 -22.43 30.75 -23.35
CA GLY A 39 -22.92 29.96 -24.45
C GLY A 39 -22.19 30.29 -25.75
N LEU A 40 -21.73 29.26 -26.44
CA LEU A 40 -21.29 29.37 -27.82
C LEU A 40 -22.05 28.38 -28.69
N LEU A 41 -22.93 28.92 -29.51
CA LEU A 41 -23.71 28.29 -30.55
C LEU A 41 -22.80 28.00 -31.75
N CYS A 42 -22.57 26.73 -32.14
CA CYS A 42 -21.93 26.41 -33.41
C CYS A 42 -22.83 25.57 -34.30
N LEU A 43 -23.04 26.15 -35.47
CA LEU A 43 -23.82 25.62 -36.60
C LEU A 43 -23.28 24.28 -37.12
N VAL A 44 -24.22 23.41 -37.44
CA VAL A 44 -24.00 22.16 -38.20
C VAL A 44 -24.11 22.48 -39.70
N LEU A 45 -23.11 22.07 -40.47
CA LEU A 45 -23.23 21.91 -41.92
C LEU A 45 -22.78 20.50 -42.32
N PRO A 46 -23.50 19.76 -43.14
CA PRO A 46 -23.11 18.46 -43.63
C PRO A 46 -22.30 18.57 -44.91
N ALA A 47 -21.17 17.89 -45.00
CA ALA A 47 -20.51 17.63 -46.26
C ALA A 47 -20.51 16.12 -46.55
N ALA A 48 -21.23 15.75 -47.58
CA ALA A 48 -21.17 14.43 -48.20
C ALA A 48 -20.00 14.39 -49.18
N CYS A 49 -19.16 13.35 -49.13
CA CYS A 49 -18.30 12.93 -50.23
C CYS A 49 -18.05 11.41 -50.19
N THR A 50 -18.65 10.76 -51.10
CA THR A 50 -18.28 9.72 -52.08
C THR A 50 -17.25 8.65 -51.73
N PHE A 51 -17.69 7.43 -52.02
CA PHE A 51 -17.04 6.14 -52.07
C PHE A 51 -15.69 6.14 -52.84
N GLY A 52 -14.70 5.48 -52.24
CA GLY A 52 -13.53 4.94 -52.92
C GLY A 52 -13.19 3.61 -52.29
N THR A 53 -13.45 2.53 -53.01
CA THR A 53 -13.03 1.17 -52.71
C THR A 53 -11.54 1.03 -53.01
N ASP A 54 -10.76 0.71 -51.99
CA ASP A 54 -9.39 0.20 -52.17
C ASP A 54 -9.20 -1.01 -51.27
N GLU A 55 -9.23 -2.18 -51.87
CA GLU A 55 -8.85 -3.46 -51.28
C GLU A 55 -7.36 -3.45 -50.95
N ARG A 56 -7.00 -3.44 -49.70
CA ARG A 56 -5.67 -3.86 -49.23
C ARG A 56 -5.82 -4.93 -48.16
N GLU A 57 -5.44 -6.13 -48.53
CA GLU A 57 -5.15 -7.25 -47.65
C GLU A 57 -4.30 -6.76 -46.43
N GLY A 58 -4.95 -6.67 -45.29
CA GLY A 58 -4.30 -6.42 -43.99
C GLY A 58 -4.17 -7.73 -43.25
N ALA A 59 -2.95 -8.20 -43.10
CA ALA A 59 -2.63 -9.34 -42.27
C ALA A 59 -3.21 -9.15 -40.85
N GLU A 60 -4.18 -9.98 -40.52
CA GLU A 60 -4.78 -10.15 -39.21
C GLU A 60 -3.67 -10.64 -38.24
N LYS A 61 -3.12 -9.74 -37.45
CA LYS A 61 -2.29 -10.12 -36.28
C LYS A 61 -3.20 -10.86 -35.32
N ALA A 62 -3.08 -12.18 -35.31
CA ALA A 62 -3.73 -13.04 -34.32
C ALA A 62 -3.43 -12.50 -32.91
N ALA A 63 -4.50 -12.18 -32.18
CA ALA A 63 -4.43 -11.93 -30.75
C ALA A 63 -3.79 -13.17 -30.06
N PRO A 64 -2.93 -13.00 -29.06
CA PRO A 64 -2.40 -14.14 -28.34
C PRO A 64 -3.58 -14.92 -27.75
N GLN A 65 -3.71 -16.18 -28.16
CA GLN A 65 -4.66 -17.11 -27.59
C GLN A 65 -4.39 -17.20 -26.10
N ALA A 66 -5.38 -16.86 -25.28
CA ALA A 66 -5.37 -17.13 -23.87
C ALA A 66 -5.16 -18.64 -23.69
N GLU A 67 -3.96 -19.04 -23.27
CA GLU A 67 -3.70 -20.43 -22.87
C GLU A 67 -4.70 -20.76 -21.76
N ALA A 68 -5.50 -21.81 -22.01
CA ALA A 68 -6.48 -22.30 -21.06
C ALA A 68 -5.79 -22.58 -19.73
N PHE A 69 -6.22 -21.88 -18.69
CA PHE A 69 -5.77 -22.01 -17.30
C PHE A 69 -5.91 -23.50 -16.90
N GLN A 70 -4.79 -24.22 -16.87
CA GLN A 70 -4.76 -25.56 -16.32
C GLN A 70 -5.09 -25.48 -14.84
N ALA A 71 -6.06 -26.26 -14.38
CA ALA A 71 -6.53 -26.35 -13.00
C ALA A 71 -5.45 -26.95 -12.07
N GLY A 72 -4.33 -26.25 -11.95
CA GLY A 72 -3.26 -26.52 -11.00
C GLY A 72 -3.33 -25.48 -9.89
N THR A 73 -3.66 -25.91 -8.69
CA THR A 73 -3.67 -25.19 -7.40
C THR A 73 -3.82 -23.66 -7.53
N ASP A 74 -5.03 -23.19 -7.28
CA ASP A 74 -5.36 -21.76 -7.19
C ASP A 74 -4.33 -21.02 -6.32
N PRO A 75 -3.50 -20.10 -6.87
CA PRO A 75 -2.47 -19.42 -6.09
C PRO A 75 -3.04 -18.57 -4.95
N LEU A 76 -4.36 -18.32 -4.96
CA LEU A 76 -5.07 -17.63 -3.90
C LEU A 76 -5.73 -18.60 -2.90
N ALA A 77 -5.71 -19.91 -3.15
CA ALA A 77 -6.29 -20.89 -2.23
C ALA A 77 -5.54 -20.96 -0.88
N SER A 78 -4.22 -20.68 -0.88
CA SER A 78 -3.43 -20.57 0.36
C SER A 78 -3.71 -19.30 1.17
N ARG A 79 -4.45 -18.36 0.60
CA ARG A 79 -4.88 -17.10 1.24
C ARG A 79 -6.35 -17.12 1.61
N ASP A 80 -7.04 -18.25 1.42
CA ASP A 80 -8.38 -18.38 1.96
C ASP A 80 -8.31 -18.17 3.47
N PRO A 81 -9.11 -17.24 4.03
CA PRO A 81 -9.20 -17.13 5.48
C PRO A 81 -9.59 -18.48 6.05
N ALA A 82 -8.89 -18.91 7.09
CA ALA A 82 -9.19 -20.17 7.76
C ALA A 82 -10.69 -20.22 8.11
N PRO A 83 -11.37 -21.40 7.92
CA PRO A 83 -12.73 -21.57 8.38
C PRO A 83 -12.74 -21.35 9.90
N GLY A 84 -13.24 -20.19 10.38
CA GLY A 84 -13.21 -19.79 11.78
C GLY A 84 -12.77 -18.35 12.05
N GLU A 85 -12.15 -17.65 11.08
CA GLU A 85 -11.91 -16.19 11.17
C GLU A 85 -13.18 -15.35 10.95
N THR A 86 -14.36 -15.97 11.01
CA THR A 86 -15.62 -15.27 11.13
C THR A 86 -15.65 -14.61 12.50
N ALA A 87 -15.71 -13.30 12.48
CA ALA A 87 -15.94 -12.38 13.58
C ALA A 87 -16.00 -13.03 14.98
N ALA A 88 -14.89 -12.99 15.71
CA ALA A 88 -14.92 -13.30 17.12
C ALA A 88 -15.90 -12.34 17.80
N GLY A 89 -17.09 -12.83 18.17
CA GLY A 89 -17.88 -12.43 19.30
C GLY A 89 -18.42 -10.99 19.42
N GLY A 90 -18.46 -10.19 18.34
CA GLY A 90 -18.99 -8.82 18.43
C GLY A 90 -20.37 -8.67 17.79
N THR A 91 -21.07 -7.56 18.08
CA THR A 91 -22.36 -7.23 17.47
C THR A 91 -22.26 -7.21 15.94
N PRO A 92 -23.06 -8.00 15.21
CA PRO A 92 -23.04 -8.00 13.75
C PRO A 92 -23.26 -6.61 13.15
N ASP A 93 -22.53 -6.28 12.08
CA ASP A 93 -22.80 -5.06 11.32
C ASP A 93 -24.03 -5.28 10.44
N ARG A 94 -25.10 -4.57 10.77
CA ARG A 94 -26.37 -4.64 10.02
C ARG A 94 -26.42 -3.70 8.82
N SER A 95 -25.42 -2.81 8.68
CA SER A 95 -25.36 -1.87 7.57
C SER A 95 -24.69 -2.51 6.35
N PRO A 96 -25.32 -2.52 5.18
CA PRO A 96 -24.67 -2.98 3.95
C PRO A 96 -23.45 -2.11 3.62
N ARG A 97 -22.30 -2.75 3.38
CA ARG A 97 -21.03 -2.05 3.05
C ARG A 97 -20.31 -2.73 1.88
N PRO A 98 -20.93 -2.76 0.68
CA PRO A 98 -20.42 -3.60 -0.42
C PRO A 98 -19.01 -3.20 -0.89
N VAL A 99 -18.71 -1.91 -0.98
CA VAL A 99 -17.37 -1.43 -1.37
C VAL A 99 -16.34 -1.76 -0.29
N MET A 100 -16.64 -1.50 0.98
CA MET A 100 -15.72 -1.86 2.08
C MET A 100 -15.49 -3.38 2.15
N GLN A 101 -16.53 -4.19 1.93
CA GLN A 101 -16.39 -5.64 1.89
C GLN A 101 -15.46 -6.07 0.76
N ALA A 102 -15.60 -5.49 -0.42
CA ALA A 102 -14.70 -5.76 -1.54
C ALA A 102 -13.27 -5.31 -1.23
N GLN A 103 -13.06 -4.12 -0.62
CA GLN A 103 -11.75 -3.67 -0.16
C GLN A 103 -11.15 -4.66 0.84
N VAL A 104 -11.90 -5.11 1.83
CA VAL A 104 -11.47 -6.10 2.84
C VAL A 104 -11.06 -7.43 2.20
N VAL A 105 -11.86 -7.92 1.25
CA VAL A 105 -11.55 -9.19 0.58
C VAL A 105 -10.30 -9.05 -0.30
N LEU A 106 -10.19 -7.99 -1.09
CA LEU A 106 -9.03 -7.73 -1.95
C LEU A 106 -7.75 -7.58 -1.12
N GLU A 107 -7.82 -6.87 0.02
CA GLU A 107 -6.70 -6.72 0.96
C GLU A 107 -6.22 -8.10 1.47
N ARG A 108 -7.12 -8.97 1.90
CA ARG A 108 -6.81 -10.32 2.35
C ARG A 108 -6.22 -11.21 1.25
N LEU A 109 -6.63 -10.98 -0.01
CA LEU A 109 -6.11 -11.70 -1.17
C LEU A 109 -4.75 -11.17 -1.67
N GLY A 110 -4.24 -10.07 -1.11
CA GLY A 110 -2.95 -9.48 -1.48
C GLY A 110 -3.03 -8.42 -2.58
N PHE A 111 -4.25 -8.01 -2.94
CA PHE A 111 -4.49 -6.89 -3.85
C PHE A 111 -4.88 -5.67 -3.03
N ALA A 112 -3.87 -4.88 -2.64
CA ALA A 112 -4.02 -3.81 -1.65
C ALA A 112 -4.85 -2.64 -2.18
N PRO A 113 -6.02 -2.34 -1.57
CA PRO A 113 -6.84 -1.18 -1.94
C PRO A 113 -6.34 0.14 -1.32
N GLY A 114 -5.12 0.15 -0.74
CA GLY A 114 -4.66 1.25 0.10
C GLY A 114 -5.44 1.34 1.40
N VAL A 115 -5.84 2.54 1.82
CA VAL A 115 -6.72 2.69 2.99
C VAL A 115 -8.13 2.15 2.69
N ILE A 116 -8.71 1.42 3.64
CA ILE A 116 -10.08 0.92 3.56
C ILE A 116 -11.02 2.05 3.98
N ASP A 117 -11.54 2.78 2.99
CA ASP A 117 -12.28 4.03 3.17
C ASP A 117 -13.69 4.02 2.56
N ARG A 118 -14.12 2.90 1.96
CA ARG A 118 -15.40 2.74 1.25
C ARG A 118 -15.50 3.55 -0.04
N ARG A 119 -14.39 4.06 -0.58
CA ARG A 119 -14.37 4.87 -1.80
C ARG A 119 -13.86 4.06 -2.99
N GLU A 120 -14.46 4.29 -4.13
CA GLU A 120 -14.01 3.73 -5.40
C GLU A 120 -12.99 4.68 -6.05
N GLY A 121 -11.77 4.74 -5.45
CA GLY A 121 -10.66 5.56 -5.93
C GLY A 121 -9.61 4.75 -6.72
N LEU A 122 -8.49 5.41 -7.06
CA LEU A 122 -7.38 4.79 -7.82
C LEU A 122 -6.89 3.49 -7.14
N ALA A 123 -6.67 3.52 -5.82
CA ALA A 123 -6.16 2.37 -5.09
C ALA A 123 -7.12 1.16 -5.15
N PHE A 124 -8.43 1.40 -5.02
CA PHE A 124 -9.42 0.35 -5.18
C PHE A 124 -9.50 -0.18 -6.63
N ALA A 125 -9.39 0.72 -7.63
CA ALA A 125 -9.34 0.31 -9.03
C ALA A 125 -8.10 -0.53 -9.34
N ASN A 126 -6.93 -0.17 -8.81
CA ASN A 126 -5.70 -0.94 -8.95
C ASN A 126 -5.83 -2.32 -8.28
N ALA A 127 -6.38 -2.39 -7.07
CA ALA A 127 -6.64 -3.66 -6.39
C ALA A 127 -7.55 -4.59 -7.22
N LEU A 128 -8.61 -4.03 -7.82
CA LEU A 128 -9.49 -4.77 -8.73
C LEU A 128 -8.77 -5.22 -10.00
N LYS A 129 -7.95 -4.36 -10.64
CA LYS A 129 -7.13 -4.74 -11.80
C LYS A 129 -6.23 -5.93 -11.45
N GLY A 130 -5.54 -5.90 -10.30
CA GLY A 130 -4.69 -6.99 -9.84
C GLY A 130 -5.46 -8.30 -9.64
N PHE A 131 -6.60 -8.23 -8.97
CA PHE A 131 -7.47 -9.39 -8.78
C PHE A 131 -8.00 -9.96 -10.11
N GLN A 132 -8.48 -9.09 -11.00
CA GLN A 132 -9.00 -9.47 -12.32
C GLN A 132 -7.90 -10.15 -13.16
N GLU A 133 -6.69 -9.58 -13.20
CA GLU A 133 -5.54 -10.16 -13.90
C GLU A 133 -5.18 -11.55 -13.33
N ALA A 134 -5.05 -11.66 -12.01
CA ALA A 134 -4.71 -12.92 -11.35
C ALA A 134 -5.78 -14.01 -11.53
N ARG A 135 -7.01 -13.63 -11.87
CA ARG A 135 -8.14 -14.54 -12.12
C ARG A 135 -8.46 -14.74 -13.60
N GLY A 136 -7.71 -14.13 -14.51
CA GLY A 136 -7.99 -14.19 -15.94
C GLY A 136 -9.34 -13.56 -16.34
N LEU A 137 -9.82 -12.58 -15.55
CA LEU A 137 -11.02 -11.80 -15.83
C LEU A 137 -10.67 -10.59 -16.71
N PRO A 138 -11.66 -9.98 -17.40
CA PRO A 138 -11.45 -8.70 -18.05
C PRO A 138 -10.93 -7.66 -17.06
N VAL A 139 -9.77 -7.02 -17.36
CA VAL A 139 -9.09 -6.08 -16.47
C VAL A 139 -9.72 -4.68 -16.64
N THR A 140 -10.81 -4.45 -15.94
CA THR A 140 -11.59 -3.19 -16.03
C THR A 140 -11.26 -2.21 -14.89
N GLY A 141 -10.73 -2.69 -13.77
CA GLY A 141 -10.54 -1.91 -12.54
C GLY A 141 -11.85 -1.48 -11.88
N LYS A 142 -12.96 -2.11 -12.26
CA LYS A 142 -14.31 -1.83 -11.73
C LYS A 142 -14.86 -3.03 -10.98
N LEU A 143 -15.67 -2.78 -9.96
CA LEU A 143 -16.44 -3.82 -9.29
C LEU A 143 -17.66 -4.19 -10.13
N ASP A 144 -17.42 -4.71 -11.34
CA ASP A 144 -18.43 -5.18 -12.29
C ASP A 144 -18.96 -6.58 -11.96
N ASP A 145 -19.88 -7.10 -12.77
CA ASP A 145 -20.53 -8.39 -12.50
C ASP A 145 -19.52 -9.55 -12.55
N ALA A 146 -18.52 -9.50 -13.46
CA ALA A 146 -17.47 -10.50 -13.54
C ALA A 146 -16.60 -10.50 -12.26
N SER A 147 -16.25 -9.33 -11.77
CA SER A 147 -15.51 -9.16 -10.50
C SER A 147 -16.32 -9.64 -9.31
N ARG A 148 -17.62 -9.29 -9.24
CA ARG A 148 -18.53 -9.76 -8.17
C ARG A 148 -18.66 -11.27 -8.17
N ALA A 149 -18.83 -11.87 -9.35
CA ALA A 149 -18.87 -13.32 -9.51
C ALA A 149 -17.54 -13.98 -9.07
N GLY A 150 -16.40 -13.38 -9.44
CA GLY A 150 -15.08 -13.84 -9.00
C GLY A 150 -14.85 -13.74 -7.48
N LEU A 151 -15.48 -12.76 -6.83
CA LEU A 151 -15.38 -12.54 -5.39
C LEU A 151 -16.43 -13.32 -4.57
N VAL A 152 -17.39 -14.01 -5.22
CA VAL A 152 -18.50 -14.69 -4.51
C VAL A 152 -18.03 -15.72 -3.49
N LYS A 153 -16.90 -16.38 -3.72
CA LYS A 153 -16.30 -17.35 -2.81
C LYS A 153 -16.06 -16.76 -1.40
N TRP A 154 -15.83 -15.47 -1.30
CA TRP A 154 -15.55 -14.74 -0.07
C TRP A 154 -16.70 -13.82 0.38
N ALA A 155 -17.91 -14.01 -0.18
CA ALA A 155 -19.08 -13.20 0.16
C ALA A 155 -19.50 -13.30 1.63
N ASN A 156 -19.08 -14.36 2.34
CA ASN A 156 -19.31 -14.58 3.75
C ASN A 156 -18.35 -13.79 4.67
N ILE A 157 -17.28 -13.19 4.14
CA ILE A 157 -16.37 -12.34 4.92
C ILE A 157 -17.06 -11.01 5.18
N PRO A 158 -17.36 -10.63 6.44
CA PRO A 158 -18.00 -9.36 6.75
C PRO A 158 -17.03 -8.19 6.51
N ALA A 159 -17.57 -7.03 6.13
CA ALA A 159 -16.79 -5.80 5.92
C ALA A 159 -16.13 -5.31 7.21
N THR A 160 -16.77 -5.50 8.36
CA THR A 160 -16.31 -5.04 9.67
C THR A 160 -16.35 -6.15 10.71
N ARG A 161 -15.56 -5.98 11.76
CA ARG A 161 -15.60 -6.77 12.99
C ARG A 161 -15.51 -5.86 14.21
N VAL A 162 -15.86 -6.38 15.38
CA VAL A 162 -15.64 -5.71 16.66
C VAL A 162 -14.43 -6.34 17.32
N VAL A 163 -13.54 -5.52 17.85
CA VAL A 163 -12.36 -5.93 18.59
C VAL A 163 -12.30 -5.23 19.93
N THR A 164 -11.71 -5.87 20.94
CA THR A 164 -11.39 -5.22 22.21
C THR A 164 -9.95 -4.69 22.15
N ILE A 165 -9.73 -3.42 22.51
CA ILE A 165 -8.40 -2.83 22.55
C ILE A 165 -7.58 -3.55 23.64
N PRO A 166 -6.43 -4.17 23.27
CA PRO A 166 -5.70 -5.02 24.20
C PRO A 166 -5.02 -4.21 25.30
N SER A 167 -4.93 -4.79 26.51
CA SER A 167 -4.29 -4.17 27.67
C SER A 167 -2.81 -3.82 27.44
N SER A 168 -2.13 -4.56 26.58
CA SER A 168 -0.73 -4.30 26.19
C SER A 168 -0.52 -2.93 25.54
N TRP A 169 -1.55 -2.33 24.96
CA TRP A 169 -1.46 -0.99 24.36
C TRP A 169 -1.55 0.14 25.39
N GLY A 170 -1.93 -0.18 26.64
CA GLY A 170 -2.03 0.83 27.71
C GLY A 170 -0.70 1.37 28.20
N ALA A 171 0.42 0.68 27.89
CA ALA A 171 1.77 1.14 28.22
C ALA A 171 2.38 2.05 27.15
N GLU A 172 1.71 2.23 26.00
CA GLU A 172 2.21 3.04 24.90
C GLU A 172 2.02 4.53 25.18
N THR A 173 3.06 5.31 24.92
CA THR A 173 3.03 6.77 25.06
C THR A 173 2.74 7.40 23.71
N PHE A 174 1.63 8.13 23.63
CA PHE A 174 1.28 8.94 22.47
C PHE A 174 1.74 10.38 22.71
N ALA A 175 2.51 10.93 21.78
CA ALA A 175 3.02 12.29 21.86
C ALA A 175 2.90 13.00 20.51
N PRO A 176 2.65 14.30 20.49
CA PRO A 176 2.70 15.08 19.25
C PRO A 176 4.11 15.05 18.67
N ILE A 177 4.18 14.98 17.34
CA ILE A 177 5.45 15.02 16.61
C ILE A 177 5.80 16.48 16.34
N PRO A 178 7.00 16.96 16.74
CA PRO A 178 7.43 18.31 16.47
C PRO A 178 7.56 18.60 14.95
N ASP A 179 7.32 19.84 14.55
CA ASP A 179 7.43 20.24 13.13
C ASP A 179 8.89 20.29 12.65
N SER A 180 9.87 20.58 13.52
CA SER A 180 11.27 20.66 13.12
C SER A 180 11.99 19.32 13.20
N MET A 181 12.80 19.01 12.17
CA MET A 181 13.60 17.79 12.14
C MET A 181 14.58 17.70 13.30
N ALA A 182 15.15 18.83 13.75
CA ALA A 182 16.04 18.87 14.89
C ALA A 182 15.34 18.41 16.18
N ALA A 183 14.08 18.86 16.41
CA ALA A 183 13.32 18.40 17.56
C ALA A 183 12.84 16.94 17.40
N GLN A 184 12.56 16.47 16.18
CA GLN A 184 12.27 15.07 15.91
C GLN A 184 13.48 14.17 16.15
N ALA A 185 14.70 14.65 15.87
CA ALA A 185 15.94 13.91 16.11
C ALA A 185 16.22 13.66 17.61
N GLU A 186 15.68 14.50 18.49
CA GLU A 186 15.77 14.33 19.95
C GLU A 186 14.73 13.36 20.53
N MET A 187 13.76 12.91 19.74
CA MET A 187 12.78 11.91 20.17
C MET A 187 13.44 10.53 20.30
N ALA A 188 12.99 9.73 21.25
CA ALA A 188 13.41 8.34 21.34
C ALA A 188 12.83 7.47 20.21
N HIS A 189 11.65 7.83 19.71
CA HIS A 189 10.89 7.09 18.69
C HIS A 189 9.83 8.00 18.08
N ILE A 190 9.64 7.97 16.76
CA ILE A 190 8.57 8.71 16.07
C ILE A 190 7.35 7.81 15.97
N GLY A 191 6.70 7.59 17.12
CA GLY A 191 5.55 6.71 17.30
C GLY A 191 4.24 7.34 16.87
N TYR A 192 3.12 6.66 17.16
CA TYR A 192 1.78 7.19 16.95
C TYR A 192 1.50 8.38 17.87
N THR A 193 0.69 9.33 17.39
CA THR A 193 0.27 10.51 18.16
C THR A 193 -0.98 10.24 19.02
N SER A 194 -1.71 9.18 18.72
CA SER A 194 -2.95 8.83 19.40
C SER A 194 -3.34 7.36 19.25
N MET A 195 -4.21 6.88 20.14
CA MET A 195 -4.80 5.54 20.06
C MET A 195 -5.63 5.36 18.79
N VAL A 196 -6.35 6.39 18.34
CA VAL A 196 -7.17 6.29 17.12
C VAL A 196 -6.30 6.15 15.86
N GLU A 197 -5.17 6.83 15.80
CA GLU A 197 -4.20 6.69 14.71
C GLU A 197 -3.61 5.27 14.69
N LYS A 198 -3.17 4.76 15.83
CA LYS A 198 -2.69 3.38 15.94
C LYS A 198 -3.73 2.35 15.52
N LEU A 199 -4.98 2.52 15.93
CA LEU A 199 -6.10 1.67 15.52
C LEU A 199 -6.33 1.77 14.00
N ALA A 200 -6.29 2.97 13.45
CA ALA A 200 -6.48 3.20 12.03
C ALA A 200 -5.42 2.44 11.21
N GLU A 201 -4.16 2.57 11.57
CA GLU A 201 -3.08 1.87 10.89
C GLU A 201 -3.16 0.35 11.08
N ARG A 202 -3.45 -0.11 12.30
CA ARG A 202 -3.64 -1.54 12.61
C ARG A 202 -4.71 -2.21 11.76
N PHE A 203 -5.76 -1.47 11.40
CA PHE A 203 -6.88 -1.98 10.61
C PHE A 203 -6.95 -1.35 9.21
N HIS A 204 -5.82 -0.83 8.71
CA HIS A 204 -5.60 -0.37 7.34
C HIS A 204 -6.64 0.66 6.88
N THR A 205 -7.01 1.59 7.76
CA THR A 205 -8.05 2.60 7.53
C THR A 205 -7.60 3.98 8.02
N THR A 206 -8.53 4.91 8.18
CA THR A 206 -8.25 6.24 8.71
C THR A 206 -9.01 6.51 10.01
N PRO A 207 -8.56 7.49 10.83
CA PRO A 207 -9.28 7.92 12.03
C PRO A 207 -10.74 8.31 11.74
N GLU A 208 -11.01 8.97 10.61
CA GLU A 208 -12.35 9.41 10.22
C GLU A 208 -13.28 8.21 9.95
N VAL A 209 -12.77 7.18 9.25
CA VAL A 209 -13.55 5.94 9.02
C VAL A 209 -13.81 5.21 10.32
N LEU A 210 -12.85 5.16 11.25
CA LEU A 210 -13.07 4.59 12.57
C LEU A 210 -14.14 5.36 13.34
N ALA A 211 -14.11 6.69 13.31
CA ALA A 211 -15.14 7.51 13.92
C ALA A 211 -16.53 7.21 13.34
N GLU A 212 -16.66 7.14 12.02
CA GLU A 212 -17.91 6.82 11.35
C GLU A 212 -18.44 5.42 11.71
N LEU A 213 -17.54 4.43 11.84
CA LEU A 213 -17.90 3.08 12.27
C LEU A 213 -18.34 3.00 13.73
N ASN A 214 -17.94 3.97 14.56
CA ASN A 214 -18.14 4.03 16.00
C ASN A 214 -18.90 5.29 16.46
N PHE A 215 -19.90 5.73 15.68
CA PHE A 215 -20.82 6.80 16.03
C PHE A 215 -20.17 8.15 16.35
N GLY A 216 -19.08 8.49 15.69
CA GLY A 216 -18.35 9.75 15.85
C GLY A 216 -17.30 9.73 16.98
N VAL A 217 -17.07 8.58 17.62
CA VAL A 217 -16.04 8.46 18.66
C VAL A 217 -14.65 8.56 18.05
N MET A 218 -13.81 9.47 18.61
CA MET A 218 -12.42 9.71 18.22
C MET A 218 -11.42 9.37 19.34
N HIS A 219 -11.90 9.09 20.53
CA HIS A 219 -11.08 8.74 21.68
C HIS A 219 -11.39 7.33 22.14
N PHE A 220 -10.41 6.46 22.04
CA PHE A 220 -10.53 5.07 22.41
C PHE A 220 -9.57 4.75 23.57
N THR A 221 -9.99 3.83 24.43
CA THR A 221 -9.23 3.40 25.61
C THR A 221 -9.08 1.88 25.64
N VAL A 222 -8.08 1.41 26.35
CA VAL A 222 -7.86 -0.02 26.62
C VAL A 222 -9.10 -0.67 27.20
N GLY A 223 -9.43 -1.87 26.73
CA GLY A 223 -10.61 -2.64 27.13
C GLY A 223 -11.90 -2.25 26.42
N GLN A 224 -11.91 -1.16 25.68
CA GLN A 224 -13.09 -0.74 24.90
C GLN A 224 -13.28 -1.62 23.67
N GLU A 225 -14.52 -1.95 23.34
CA GLU A 225 -14.89 -2.56 22.06
C GLU A 225 -14.98 -1.50 20.98
N VAL A 226 -14.37 -1.80 19.84
CA VAL A 226 -14.30 -0.88 18.68
C VAL A 226 -14.65 -1.66 17.41
N ARG A 227 -15.53 -1.09 16.59
CA ARG A 227 -15.81 -1.61 15.25
C ARG A 227 -14.75 -1.12 14.27
N VAL A 228 -14.16 -2.06 13.57
CA VAL A 228 -13.04 -1.83 12.64
C VAL A 228 -13.25 -2.55 11.31
N PRO A 229 -12.58 -2.18 10.22
CA PRO A 229 -12.52 -3.02 9.03
C PRO A 229 -12.02 -4.43 9.36
N ASN A 230 -12.58 -5.44 8.71
CA ASN A 230 -12.25 -6.84 9.00
C ASN A 230 -10.94 -7.28 8.32
N VAL A 231 -9.87 -6.56 8.59
CA VAL A 231 -8.50 -6.82 8.09
C VAL A 231 -7.51 -6.91 9.23
N GLY A 232 -6.27 -7.18 8.87
CA GLY A 232 -5.17 -7.36 9.80
C GLY A 232 -5.13 -8.78 10.36
N ALA A 233 -3.97 -9.42 10.28
CA ALA A 233 -3.75 -10.74 10.83
C ALA A 233 -3.72 -10.69 12.37
N ASP A 234 -4.49 -11.55 13.00
CA ASP A 234 -4.48 -11.71 14.46
C ASP A 234 -3.43 -12.75 14.90
N ALA A 235 -3.13 -13.72 14.04
CA ALA A 235 -2.11 -14.73 14.27
C ALA A 235 -0.84 -14.39 13.47
N ILE A 236 0.23 -14.07 14.19
CA ILE A 236 1.57 -13.83 13.64
C ILE A 236 2.50 -14.83 14.29
N ASP A 237 3.07 -15.73 13.48
CA ASP A 237 3.99 -16.74 13.97
C ASP A 237 5.32 -16.10 14.44
N PRO A 238 5.62 -16.10 15.73
CA PRO A 238 6.85 -15.52 16.25
C PRO A 238 8.10 -16.33 15.89
N SER A 239 7.95 -17.61 15.49
CA SER A 239 9.09 -18.49 15.21
C SER A 239 9.78 -18.16 13.88
N VAL A 240 9.13 -17.42 12.98
CA VAL A 240 9.68 -17.03 11.67
C VAL A 240 10.24 -15.61 11.64
N VAL A 241 10.25 -14.91 12.80
CA VAL A 241 10.76 -13.54 12.93
C VAL A 241 11.69 -13.45 14.13
N ASP A 242 13.00 -13.48 13.89
CA ASP A 242 14.01 -13.43 14.94
C ASP A 242 14.11 -12.07 15.64
N ASN A 243 13.79 -10.98 14.93
CA ASN A 243 13.82 -9.62 15.46
C ASN A 243 12.54 -9.31 16.23
N LYS A 244 12.66 -9.16 17.56
CA LYS A 244 11.53 -8.89 18.46
C LYS A 244 10.85 -7.53 18.19
N GLU A 245 11.62 -6.51 17.82
CA GLU A 245 11.08 -5.18 17.50
C GLU A 245 10.29 -5.23 16.20
N TRP A 246 10.83 -5.93 15.20
CA TRP A 246 10.10 -6.15 13.96
C TRP A 246 8.80 -6.95 14.16
N LEU A 247 8.86 -8.00 14.98
CA LEU A 247 7.66 -8.77 15.35
C LEU A 247 6.60 -7.88 16.03
N ALA A 248 7.02 -6.96 16.92
CA ALA A 248 6.12 -5.99 17.55
C ALA A 248 5.50 -5.04 16.50
N THR A 249 6.27 -4.59 15.53
CA THR A 249 5.80 -3.75 14.42
C THR A 249 4.77 -4.49 13.55
N LEU A 250 5.04 -5.74 13.15
CA LEU A 250 4.09 -6.56 12.40
C LEU A 250 2.76 -6.73 13.14
N ARG A 251 2.82 -6.96 14.47
CA ARG A 251 1.63 -7.02 15.33
C ARG A 251 0.90 -5.70 15.38
N SER A 252 1.61 -4.58 15.49
CA SER A 252 1.03 -3.24 15.49
C SER A 252 0.31 -2.94 14.17
N LEU A 253 0.87 -3.36 13.05
CA LEU A 253 0.30 -3.17 11.71
C LEU A 253 -0.72 -4.24 11.31
N GLY A 254 -0.83 -5.35 12.04
CA GLY A 254 -1.68 -6.47 11.65
C GLY A 254 -1.21 -7.19 10.39
N VAL A 255 0.09 -7.26 10.18
CA VAL A 255 0.68 -7.93 9.01
C VAL A 255 1.12 -9.34 9.37
N GLY A 256 0.49 -10.33 8.74
CA GLY A 256 0.81 -11.76 8.93
C GLY A 256 2.13 -12.12 8.26
N THR A 257 2.85 -13.09 8.87
CA THR A 257 4.16 -13.55 8.39
C THR A 257 4.08 -14.50 7.18
N ALA A 258 2.94 -15.13 6.95
CA ALA A 258 2.74 -16.02 5.79
C ALA A 258 2.53 -15.20 4.51
N GLN A 259 3.62 -14.76 3.90
CA GLN A 259 3.61 -14.04 2.63
C GLN A 259 4.28 -14.89 1.52
N PRO A 260 3.86 -14.78 0.25
CA PRO A 260 4.50 -15.51 -0.84
C PRO A 260 5.89 -14.95 -1.17
N ASP A 261 6.80 -15.80 -1.60
CA ASP A 261 8.08 -15.37 -2.15
C ASP A 261 7.90 -14.68 -3.51
N VAL A 262 8.60 -13.56 -3.71
CA VAL A 262 8.56 -12.74 -4.92
C VAL A 262 9.91 -12.73 -5.62
N ALA A 263 9.91 -13.12 -6.90
CA ALA A 263 11.10 -13.13 -7.74
C ALA A 263 11.28 -11.83 -8.54
N ARG A 264 10.16 -11.13 -8.86
CA ARG A 264 10.19 -9.90 -9.64
C ARG A 264 9.12 -8.92 -9.18
N ILE A 265 9.50 -7.64 -9.16
CA ILE A 265 8.62 -6.50 -8.96
C ILE A 265 8.60 -5.67 -10.24
N ILE A 266 7.44 -5.14 -10.61
CA ILE A 266 7.30 -4.11 -11.64
C ILE A 266 6.59 -2.93 -10.98
N VAL A 267 7.16 -1.74 -11.12
CA VAL A 267 6.52 -0.46 -10.73
C VAL A 267 6.20 0.31 -12.00
N ASP A 268 4.93 0.65 -12.17
CA ASP A 268 4.45 1.47 -13.27
C ASP A 268 4.11 2.86 -12.73
N GLU A 269 4.91 3.86 -13.14
CA GLU A 269 4.77 5.24 -12.69
C GLU A 269 3.47 5.85 -13.19
N SER A 270 3.13 5.61 -14.47
CA SER A 270 1.97 6.23 -15.12
C SER A 270 0.63 5.76 -14.55
N GLU A 271 0.56 4.48 -14.13
CA GLU A 271 -0.65 3.89 -13.54
C GLU A 271 -0.62 3.88 -12.01
N GLY A 272 0.50 4.21 -11.37
CA GLY A 272 0.66 4.33 -9.92
C GLY A 272 0.49 3.00 -9.18
N TRP A 273 1.07 1.91 -9.69
CA TRP A 273 1.03 0.60 -9.04
C TRP A 273 2.38 -0.11 -9.01
N LEU A 274 2.49 -1.04 -8.07
CA LEU A 274 3.55 -2.03 -7.95
C LEU A 274 2.93 -3.42 -8.03
N LYS A 275 3.36 -4.23 -8.98
CA LYS A 275 3.01 -5.64 -9.12
C LYS A 275 4.17 -6.52 -8.69
N ALA A 276 3.87 -7.55 -7.90
CA ALA A 276 4.83 -8.51 -7.37
C ALA A 276 4.52 -9.91 -7.93
N PHE A 277 5.52 -10.55 -8.56
CA PHE A 277 5.38 -11.82 -9.26
C PHE A 277 6.21 -12.90 -8.58
N ASP A 278 5.65 -14.10 -8.45
CA ASP A 278 6.34 -15.28 -7.92
C ASP A 278 7.41 -15.82 -8.90
N GLY A 279 8.12 -16.89 -8.48
CA GLY A 279 9.15 -17.53 -9.32
C GLY A 279 8.62 -18.20 -10.59
N ASN A 280 7.30 -18.38 -10.70
CA ASN A 280 6.63 -18.94 -11.89
C ASN A 280 6.04 -17.84 -12.78
N GLY A 281 6.27 -16.57 -12.45
CA GLY A 281 5.74 -15.43 -13.19
C GLY A 281 4.26 -15.12 -12.93
N ARG A 282 3.63 -15.70 -11.89
CA ARG A 282 2.25 -15.43 -11.53
C ARG A 282 2.17 -14.19 -10.64
N LEU A 283 1.16 -13.36 -10.86
CA LEU A 283 0.91 -12.18 -10.02
C LEU A 283 0.54 -12.62 -8.60
N ALA A 284 1.43 -12.34 -7.66
CA ALA A 284 1.30 -12.71 -6.25
C ALA A 284 0.69 -11.58 -5.41
N ALA A 285 0.97 -10.33 -5.72
CA ALA A 285 0.39 -9.16 -5.04
C ALA A 285 0.39 -7.94 -5.95
N MET A 286 -0.48 -6.99 -5.64
CA MET A 286 -0.49 -5.66 -6.27
C MET A 286 -0.79 -4.59 -5.24
N PHE A 287 -0.03 -3.51 -5.30
CA PHE A 287 -0.10 -2.37 -4.39
C PHE A 287 -0.24 -1.08 -5.19
N THR A 288 -1.03 -0.13 -4.68
CA THR A 288 -0.96 1.25 -5.18
C THR A 288 0.23 1.94 -4.56
N VAL A 289 0.95 2.73 -5.37
CA VAL A 289 2.16 3.43 -4.95
C VAL A 289 2.08 4.92 -5.24
N THR A 290 2.87 5.68 -4.51
CA THR A 290 3.29 7.02 -4.90
C THR A 290 4.73 6.91 -5.38
N THR A 291 5.02 7.48 -6.53
CA THR A 291 6.34 7.48 -7.15
C THR A 291 6.87 8.90 -7.29
N GLY A 292 7.91 9.10 -8.10
CA GLY A 292 8.57 10.37 -8.33
C GLY A 292 7.68 11.53 -8.76
N SER A 293 8.29 12.65 -8.98
CA SER A 293 7.68 13.90 -9.45
C SER A 293 8.31 14.34 -10.79
N ARG A 294 7.79 15.41 -11.36
CA ARG A 294 8.43 16.00 -12.55
C ARG A 294 9.85 16.50 -12.27
N HIS A 295 10.15 16.86 -11.03
CA HIS A 295 11.48 17.32 -10.60
C HIS A 295 12.40 16.13 -10.26
N ASP A 296 11.89 15.18 -9.53
CA ASP A 296 12.60 13.96 -9.10
C ASP A 296 11.85 12.75 -9.66
N PRO A 297 12.03 12.41 -10.96
CA PRO A 297 11.30 11.32 -11.59
C PRO A 297 11.75 9.96 -11.05
N LEU A 298 10.85 8.97 -11.16
CA LEU A 298 11.21 7.58 -10.91
C LEU A 298 12.38 7.17 -11.82
N PRO A 299 13.47 6.58 -11.31
CA PRO A 299 14.61 6.17 -12.13
C PRO A 299 14.26 4.92 -12.94
N ILE A 300 13.71 5.14 -14.14
CA ILE A 300 13.29 4.08 -15.06
C ILE A 300 14.47 3.14 -15.38
N GLY A 301 14.22 1.83 -15.36
CA GLY A 301 15.23 0.80 -15.63
C GLY A 301 15.08 -0.44 -14.75
N ASP A 302 16.11 -1.29 -14.83
CA ASP A 302 16.18 -2.57 -14.14
C ASP A 302 17.11 -2.46 -12.91
N TRP A 303 16.57 -2.81 -11.77
CA TRP A 303 17.24 -2.79 -10.48
C TRP A 303 17.12 -4.16 -9.79
N GLN A 304 17.70 -4.28 -8.63
CA GLN A 304 17.60 -5.46 -7.78
C GLN A 304 17.51 -5.03 -6.32
N VAL A 305 16.79 -5.78 -5.51
CA VAL A 305 16.78 -5.61 -4.06
C VAL A 305 18.17 -5.96 -3.50
N LYS A 306 18.78 -5.06 -2.74
CA LYS A 306 20.04 -5.29 -2.01
C LYS A 306 19.80 -5.86 -0.63
N GLY A 307 18.76 -5.36 0.04
CA GLY A 307 18.42 -5.75 1.39
C GLY A 307 17.16 -5.05 1.90
N VAL A 308 16.75 -5.40 3.11
CA VAL A 308 15.60 -4.79 3.81
C VAL A 308 16.05 -4.33 5.18
N ALA A 309 15.79 -3.05 5.49
CA ALA A 309 15.92 -2.51 6.82
C ALA A 309 14.55 -2.42 7.48
N TYR A 310 14.40 -3.04 8.64
CA TYR A 310 13.20 -3.01 9.47
C TYR A 310 13.33 -1.94 10.54
N ASN A 311 12.29 -1.12 10.72
CA ASN A 311 12.29 0.03 11.62
C ASN A 311 13.54 0.90 11.43
N PRO A 312 13.84 1.37 10.20
CA PRO A 312 15.08 2.10 9.97
C PRO A 312 15.01 3.49 10.59
N PRO A 313 16.12 3.96 11.20
CA PRO A 313 16.29 5.40 11.42
C PRO A 313 16.46 6.08 10.07
N PHE A 314 16.04 7.35 9.98
CA PHE A 314 16.20 8.13 8.76
C PHE A 314 17.38 9.10 8.89
N ALA A 315 18.36 9.00 7.96
CA ALA A 315 19.44 9.96 7.83
C ALA A 315 19.06 11.02 6.81
N PHE A 316 18.66 12.19 7.32
CA PHE A 316 18.40 13.34 6.48
C PHE A 316 19.70 13.99 6.03
N ASP A 317 19.93 14.05 4.73
CA ASP A 317 21.03 14.76 4.11
C ASP A 317 20.46 15.87 3.22
N PRO A 318 20.57 17.15 3.58
CA PRO A 318 19.99 18.25 2.82
C PRO A 318 20.54 18.38 1.40
N GLU A 319 21.76 17.87 1.13
CA GLU A 319 22.34 17.90 -0.21
C GLU A 319 21.57 17.04 -1.23
N LEU A 320 20.76 16.10 -0.75
CA LEU A 320 19.90 15.26 -1.58
C LEU A 320 18.54 15.90 -1.90
N PHE A 321 18.32 17.18 -1.47
CA PHE A 321 17.01 17.82 -1.57
C PHE A 321 17.13 19.23 -2.13
N TRP A 322 16.49 19.47 -3.23
CA TRP A 322 16.46 20.77 -3.88
C TRP A 322 15.51 21.78 -3.21
N ASP A 323 14.56 21.31 -2.42
CA ASP A 323 13.47 22.11 -1.83
C ASP A 323 13.68 22.44 -0.35
N VAL A 324 14.87 22.16 0.18
CA VAL A 324 15.26 22.55 1.54
C VAL A 324 16.22 23.74 1.51
N PRO A 325 16.24 24.60 2.57
CA PRO A 325 17.21 25.70 2.64
C PRO A 325 18.66 25.18 2.70
N ASP A 326 19.60 25.92 2.10
CA ASP A 326 21.05 25.65 2.17
C ASP A 326 21.58 25.62 3.62
N SER A 327 20.86 26.27 4.54
CA SER A 327 21.17 26.27 5.97
C SER A 327 20.68 25.04 6.73
N ALA A 328 20.01 24.09 6.04
CA ALA A 328 19.55 22.88 6.68
C ALA A 328 20.73 21.99 7.08
N GLU A 329 20.69 21.45 8.29
CA GLU A 329 21.72 20.58 8.80
C GLU A 329 21.33 19.10 8.62
N ARG A 330 22.35 18.24 8.48
CA ARG A 330 22.15 16.79 8.49
C ARG A 330 21.58 16.36 9.83
N GLN A 331 20.54 15.52 9.79
CA GLN A 331 19.84 15.02 10.97
C GLN A 331 19.71 13.50 10.90
N ARG A 332 19.67 12.87 12.06
CA ARG A 332 19.34 11.45 12.17
C ARG A 332 18.05 11.30 12.97
N LEU A 333 16.97 11.02 12.27
CA LEU A 333 15.67 10.83 12.89
C LEU A 333 15.53 9.40 13.42
N PRO A 334 14.97 9.21 14.63
CA PRO A 334 14.74 7.86 15.16
C PRO A 334 13.67 7.10 14.34
N PRO A 335 13.63 5.76 14.46
CA PRO A 335 12.63 4.95 13.77
C PRO A 335 11.22 5.21 14.28
N GLY A 336 10.23 4.79 13.49
CA GLY A 336 8.84 4.76 13.92
C GLY A 336 7.86 4.85 12.76
N PRO A 337 6.57 4.50 12.98
CA PRO A 337 5.56 4.50 11.92
C PRO A 337 5.32 5.89 11.34
N ASN A 338 5.54 6.94 12.12
CA ASN A 338 5.45 8.33 11.70
C ASN A 338 6.80 8.92 11.26
N GLY A 339 7.84 8.09 11.14
CA GLY A 339 9.10 8.49 10.52
C GLY A 339 8.95 8.69 9.00
N PRO A 340 9.84 9.47 8.36
CA PRO A 340 9.74 9.83 6.95
C PRO A 340 9.69 8.66 5.97
N VAL A 341 10.28 7.52 6.34
CA VAL A 341 10.31 6.29 5.53
C VAL A 341 9.47 5.18 6.15
N GLY A 342 8.67 5.52 7.17
CA GLY A 342 7.84 4.56 7.89
C GLY A 342 8.65 3.46 8.56
N VAL A 343 8.14 2.24 8.52
CA VAL A 343 8.70 1.10 9.26
C VAL A 343 9.58 0.16 8.44
N VAL A 344 9.73 0.42 7.13
CA VAL A 344 10.51 -0.41 6.20
C VAL A 344 11.23 0.44 5.19
N TRP A 345 12.46 0.04 4.88
CA TRP A 345 13.20 0.46 3.71
C TRP A 345 13.72 -0.77 2.95
N ILE A 346 13.26 -0.96 1.73
CA ILE A 346 13.77 -1.97 0.79
C ILE A 346 14.79 -1.27 -0.10
N ASP A 347 16.07 -1.55 0.13
CA ASP A 347 17.19 -0.93 -0.57
C ASP A 347 17.37 -1.55 -1.96
N LEU A 348 17.64 -0.71 -2.95
CA LEU A 348 17.83 -1.11 -4.34
C LEU A 348 19.27 -0.93 -4.80
N THR A 349 19.64 -1.59 -5.90
CA THR A 349 20.94 -1.38 -6.56
C THR A 349 21.10 0.01 -7.14
N LYS A 350 20.00 0.75 -7.35
CA LYS A 350 20.03 2.19 -7.62
C LYS A 350 20.35 2.93 -6.33
N GLU A 351 21.50 3.61 -6.32
CA GLU A 351 21.96 4.38 -5.17
C GLU A 351 20.96 5.47 -4.79
N HIS A 352 20.70 5.65 -3.51
CA HIS A 352 19.74 6.59 -2.90
C HIS A 352 18.26 6.34 -3.22
N TYR A 353 17.91 5.24 -3.87
CA TYR A 353 16.52 4.89 -4.18
C TYR A 353 16.08 3.61 -3.46
N GLY A 354 14.83 3.60 -3.02
CA GLY A 354 14.24 2.47 -2.33
C GLY A 354 12.73 2.43 -2.44
N ILE A 355 12.16 1.36 -1.88
CA ILE A 355 10.73 1.19 -1.69
C ILE A 355 10.48 1.21 -0.18
N HIS A 356 9.56 2.06 0.30
CA HIS A 356 9.43 2.30 1.74
C HIS A 356 8.00 2.65 2.18
N GLY A 357 7.76 2.61 3.49
CA GLY A 357 6.51 3.02 4.11
C GLY A 357 6.32 4.54 4.17
N THR A 358 5.19 4.99 4.70
CA THR A 358 4.86 6.42 4.88
C THR A 358 4.02 6.64 6.13
N PRO A 359 4.19 7.79 6.81
CA PRO A 359 3.29 8.22 7.88
C PRO A 359 1.92 8.67 7.37
N GLU A 360 1.74 8.79 6.05
CA GLU A 360 0.53 9.33 5.42
C GLU A 360 -0.09 8.31 4.46
N PRO A 361 -0.69 7.21 4.96
CA PRO A 361 -1.23 6.16 4.11
C PRO A 361 -2.33 6.67 3.16
N GLN A 362 -3.10 7.71 3.55
CA GLN A 362 -4.13 8.32 2.71
C GLN A 362 -3.59 9.13 1.53
N ALA A 363 -2.29 9.49 1.54
CA ALA A 363 -1.64 10.23 0.46
C ALA A 363 -1.13 9.32 -0.67
N ILE A 364 -1.09 8.01 -0.46
CA ILE A 364 -0.62 7.04 -1.47
C ILE A 364 -1.50 7.09 -2.71
N GLY A 365 -0.85 7.25 -3.89
CA GLY A 365 -1.51 7.41 -5.18
C GLY A 365 -2.15 8.78 -5.42
N ARG A 366 -1.93 9.76 -4.52
CA ARG A 366 -2.51 11.13 -4.60
C ARG A 366 -1.47 12.24 -4.44
N SER A 367 -0.24 11.90 -4.13
CA SER A 367 0.88 12.81 -3.96
C SER A 367 2.05 12.40 -4.83
N GLU A 368 3.07 13.22 -4.90
CA GLU A 368 4.36 12.93 -5.56
C GLU A 368 5.45 12.69 -4.51
N SER A 369 6.56 12.05 -4.91
CA SER A 369 7.74 11.83 -4.09
C SER A 369 8.99 12.45 -4.72
N HIS A 370 10.13 12.39 -4.01
CA HIS A 370 11.45 12.73 -4.53
C HIS A 370 12.12 11.51 -5.22
N GLY A 371 11.35 10.74 -5.99
CA GLY A 371 11.85 9.63 -6.79
C GLY A 371 11.70 8.24 -6.16
N CYS A 372 11.61 8.10 -4.84
CA CYS A 372 11.39 6.83 -4.17
C CYS A 372 9.96 6.31 -4.35
N VAL A 373 9.78 4.99 -4.23
CA VAL A 373 8.47 4.34 -4.26
C VAL A 373 7.90 4.25 -2.84
N ARG A 374 6.76 4.89 -2.60
CA ARG A 374 6.08 4.90 -1.30
C ARG A 374 4.90 3.95 -1.29
N LEU A 375 4.77 3.24 -0.20
CA LEU A 375 3.66 2.37 0.16
C LEU A 375 3.08 2.81 1.51
N THR A 376 1.90 2.32 1.85
CA THR A 376 1.46 2.36 3.25
C THR A 376 2.44 1.54 4.11
N ASN A 377 2.51 1.80 5.42
CA ASN A 377 3.41 1.02 6.29
C ASN A 377 3.08 -0.47 6.29
N TRP A 378 1.80 -0.84 6.28
CA TRP A 378 1.39 -2.26 6.25
C TRP A 378 1.70 -2.93 4.90
N ASP A 379 1.57 -2.23 3.77
CA ASP A 379 1.91 -2.77 2.46
C ASP A 379 3.43 -2.89 2.28
N ALA A 380 4.20 -1.91 2.78
CA ALA A 380 5.66 -1.97 2.81
C ALA A 380 6.14 -3.15 3.67
N ALA A 381 5.52 -3.36 4.84
CA ALA A 381 5.81 -4.50 5.71
C ALA A 381 5.49 -5.84 5.06
N ARG A 382 4.36 -5.94 4.34
CA ARG A 382 4.01 -7.14 3.55
C ARG A 382 5.03 -7.40 2.46
N LEU A 383 5.37 -6.38 1.66
CA LEU A 383 6.34 -6.50 0.59
C LEU A 383 7.73 -6.89 1.12
N ALA A 384 8.14 -6.33 2.26
CA ALA A 384 9.40 -6.67 2.92
C ALA A 384 9.53 -8.16 3.30
N LEU A 385 8.39 -8.81 3.61
CA LEU A 385 8.34 -10.24 3.88
C LEU A 385 8.34 -11.11 2.61
N MET A 386 8.06 -10.52 1.45
CA MET A 386 7.99 -11.22 0.17
C MET A 386 9.32 -11.23 -0.60
N VAL A 387 10.15 -10.18 -0.40
CA VAL A 387 11.35 -9.94 -1.21
C VAL A 387 12.61 -10.55 -0.62
N SER A 388 13.62 -10.72 -1.46
CA SER A 388 14.97 -11.16 -1.06
C SER A 388 16.01 -10.43 -1.91
N GLY A 389 17.29 -10.52 -1.54
CA GLY A 389 18.41 -9.98 -2.31
C GLY A 389 18.54 -10.54 -3.74
N ARG A 390 17.62 -11.40 -4.20
CA ARG A 390 17.53 -11.91 -5.58
C ARG A 390 16.32 -11.37 -6.33
N THR A 391 15.44 -10.64 -5.67
CA THR A 391 14.24 -10.06 -6.29
C THR A 391 14.63 -8.97 -7.27
N LYS A 392 14.25 -9.15 -8.54
CA LYS A 392 14.44 -8.16 -9.60
C LYS A 392 13.37 -7.08 -9.50
N VAL A 393 13.75 -5.85 -9.82
CA VAL A 393 12.85 -4.68 -9.78
C VAL A 393 12.96 -3.95 -11.11
N GLU A 394 11.82 -3.77 -11.77
CA GLU A 394 11.69 -3.02 -13.02
C GLU A 394 10.87 -1.77 -12.75
N PHE A 395 11.41 -0.60 -13.07
CA PHE A 395 10.70 0.68 -13.05
C PHE A 395 10.41 1.12 -14.47
N ARG A 396 9.14 1.44 -14.75
CA ARG A 396 8.68 1.83 -16.08
C ARG A 396 7.62 2.94 -16.03
N HIS A 397 7.38 3.56 -17.20
CA HIS A 397 6.28 4.51 -17.43
C HIS A 397 4.96 3.79 -17.71
#